data_68a884abbf598e2f8c3466a4611ba46e
#
_entry.id   68a884abbf598e2f8c3466a4611ba46e
#
_cell.length_a   1.000
_cell.length_b   1.000
_cell.length_c   1.000
_cell.angle_alpha   90.00
_cell.angle_beta   90.00
_cell.angle_gamma   90.00
#
_symmetry.space_group_name_H-M   'P 1'
#
loop_
_entity.id
_entity.type
_entity.pdbx_description
1 polymer ?
#
loop_
_entity_poly.entity_id
_entity_poly.type
_entity_poly.pdbx_seq_one_letter_code
_entity_poly.pdbx_strand_id
1 'polypeptide(L)'
;MTFKKLATLAMATVVSASLLVGCSGSKESAKDDKITVAMITDVAGVNDQSFNQSAWEGLQRAEKELGIEVKYLESKQDSDYATNIETLVDENVDLILGVGMKLADAIKEGAELYPEQNFVLVDKELKDVSNVKSILFKAEESAYLAGLIAGKTTKTNNVGFIGGMELPVIDTFKYGFMAGVKAANPDAKVQSQYANSFTDQAKGKSIAKQMQSSNADIILAAAGDSGTGAIEAAKEANKYAIGVDRDQSDLAPENVLTSAVKKLNVASYDLVKDLVEGTFKGGEEKVYGLKEGGVGIVENTKNLIPQDVMDYVNKEADKIKNGEIKIPKTEEEYNQLIK
;
A
#
# COMPACT_ATOMS: atom_id res chain seq x y z
N MET A 1 3.66 -97.83 33.31
CA MET A 1 2.24 -98.16 32.96
C MET A 1 1.84 -97.22 31.84
N THR A 2 1.82 -97.78 30.67
CA THR A 2 0.71 -98.10 29.77
C THR A 2 0.18 -96.85 29.05
N PHE A 3 0.46 -96.76 27.80
CA PHE A 3 -0.17 -97.22 26.58
C PHE A 3 -1.00 -96.16 25.88
N LYS A 4 -0.59 -95.89 24.68
CA LYS A 4 -1.22 -96.21 23.38
C LYS A 4 -2.26 -95.17 22.96
N LYS A 5 -2.41 -94.76 21.75
CA LYS A 5 -2.09 -95.12 20.37
C LYS A 5 -2.53 -94.00 19.49
N LEU A 6 -1.83 -93.66 18.48
CA LEU A 6 -2.09 -93.83 17.04
C LEU A 6 -3.44 -93.31 16.53
N ALA A 7 -3.39 -92.41 15.60
CA ALA A 7 -3.74 -92.61 14.21
C ALA A 7 -3.63 -91.25 13.45
N THR A 8 -2.71 -91.19 12.59
CA THR A 8 -2.65 -91.00 11.13
C THR A 8 -3.94 -90.46 10.50
N LEU A 9 -3.88 -89.34 9.83
CA LEU A 9 -4.22 -89.25 8.39
C LEU A 9 -3.79 -87.95 7.77
N ALA A 10 -3.27 -88.07 6.63
CA ALA A 10 -2.57 -87.17 5.75
C ALA A 10 -3.39 -86.20 4.97
N MET A 11 -2.69 -85.34 4.23
CA MET A 11 -3.04 -84.52 3.06
C MET A 11 -3.74 -83.16 3.37
N ALA A 12 -3.29 -82.05 2.88
CA ALA A 12 -2.66 -81.73 1.62
C ALA A 12 -1.99 -80.35 1.70
N THR A 13 -0.87 -80.26 1.08
CA THR A 13 -0.08 -79.11 0.70
C THR A 13 -0.89 -78.06 -0.04
N VAL A 14 -0.89 -76.81 0.42
CA VAL A 14 -0.93 -75.64 -0.47
C VAL A 14 0.03 -74.61 0.11
N VAL A 15 1.16 -74.48 -0.53
CA VAL A 15 2.14 -73.40 -0.33
C VAL A 15 1.56 -72.17 -1.01
N SER A 16 1.06 -71.23 -0.24
CA SER A 16 0.82 -69.86 -0.74
C SER A 16 1.85 -68.96 -0.10
N ALA A 17 2.95 -68.75 -0.82
CA ALA A 17 3.93 -67.72 -0.53
C ALA A 17 3.31 -66.35 -0.73
N SER A 18 2.75 -65.78 0.32
CA SER A 18 2.35 -64.36 0.33
C SER A 18 3.60 -63.53 0.48
N LEU A 19 4.11 -63.03 -0.63
CA LEU A 19 5.04 -61.92 -0.69
C LEU A 19 4.38 -60.70 -0.05
N LEU A 20 4.64 -60.46 1.22
CA LEU A 20 4.48 -59.18 1.86
C LEU A 20 5.53 -58.25 1.27
N VAL A 21 5.19 -57.64 0.13
CA VAL A 21 5.81 -56.39 -0.32
C VAL A 21 5.37 -55.35 0.68
N GLY A 22 6.21 -55.10 1.67
CA GLY A 22 6.11 -53.93 2.52
C GLY A 22 6.36 -52.72 1.65
N CYS A 23 5.27 -52.10 1.15
CA CYS A 23 5.31 -50.69 0.77
C CYS A 23 5.54 -49.89 2.05
N SER A 24 6.83 -49.69 2.35
CA SER A 24 7.25 -48.56 3.14
C SER A 24 6.95 -47.33 2.29
N GLY A 25 5.66 -46.95 2.22
CA GLY A 25 5.28 -45.64 1.82
C GLY A 25 5.85 -44.69 2.87
N SER A 26 7.00 -44.07 2.56
CA SER A 26 7.32 -42.77 3.12
C SER A 26 6.05 -41.95 2.93
N LYS A 27 5.35 -41.70 4.02
CA LYS A 27 4.49 -40.51 4.07
C LYS A 27 5.46 -39.33 3.86
N GLU A 28 5.69 -38.93 2.63
CA GLU A 28 5.90 -37.55 2.37
C GLU A 28 4.74 -36.87 3.10
N SER A 29 5.05 -36.21 4.20
CA SER A 29 4.14 -35.22 4.75
C SER A 29 3.84 -34.30 3.58
N ALA A 30 2.59 -34.38 3.08
CA ALA A 30 2.11 -33.30 2.24
C ALA A 30 2.45 -32.03 3.02
N LYS A 31 3.44 -31.26 2.56
CA LYS A 31 3.56 -29.87 2.93
C LYS A 31 2.16 -29.36 2.63
N ASP A 32 1.53 -28.82 3.62
CA ASP A 32 0.35 -27.98 3.44
C ASP A 32 0.89 -26.82 2.59
N ASP A 33 0.74 -26.93 1.25
CA ASP A 33 1.29 -25.96 0.29
C ASP A 33 0.41 -24.72 0.35
N LYS A 34 0.47 -24.03 1.51
CA LYS A 34 -0.16 -22.75 1.68
C LYS A 34 0.59 -21.74 0.83
N ILE A 35 -0.19 -21.01 0.04
CA ILE A 35 0.33 -19.85 -0.67
C ILE A 35 0.96 -18.89 0.33
N THR A 36 2.21 -18.50 0.08
CA THR A 36 2.97 -17.57 0.91
C THR A 36 3.23 -16.29 0.13
N VAL A 37 2.77 -15.16 0.67
CA VAL A 37 3.00 -13.84 0.09
C VAL A 37 3.92 -13.03 1.01
N ALA A 38 4.97 -12.47 0.43
CA ALA A 38 5.93 -11.67 1.18
C ALA A 38 5.96 -10.22 0.70
N MET A 39 6.06 -9.28 1.63
CA MET A 39 6.19 -7.86 1.37
C MET A 39 7.61 -7.38 1.70
N ILE A 40 8.19 -6.56 0.83
CA ILE A 40 9.41 -5.80 1.12
C ILE A 40 9.00 -4.34 1.27
N THR A 41 9.29 -3.75 2.45
CA THR A 41 9.05 -2.32 2.67
C THR A 41 10.17 -1.48 2.10
N ASP A 42 9.88 -0.21 1.84
CA ASP A 42 10.94 0.78 1.74
C ASP A 42 11.55 1.09 3.12
N VAL A 43 12.43 2.09 3.19
CA VAL A 43 13.17 2.44 4.42
C VAL A 43 12.30 2.96 5.56
N ALA A 44 11.02 3.26 5.31
CA ALA A 44 10.10 3.73 6.36
C ALA A 44 9.62 2.57 7.27
N GLY A 45 9.73 1.31 6.80
CA GLY A 45 9.32 0.14 7.57
C GLY A 45 7.81 -0.02 7.65
N VAL A 46 7.36 -1.15 8.24
CA VAL A 46 5.94 -1.55 8.22
C VAL A 46 5.03 -0.69 9.12
N ASN A 47 5.60 -0.01 10.10
CA ASN A 47 4.85 0.79 11.09
C ASN A 47 4.89 2.30 10.80
N ASP A 48 4.96 2.69 9.53
CA ASP A 48 5.07 4.10 9.10
C ASP A 48 3.78 4.93 9.28
N GLN A 49 2.74 4.36 9.87
CA GLN A 49 1.42 4.96 10.04
C GLN A 49 0.80 5.47 8.71
N SER A 50 1.26 4.98 7.56
CA SER A 50 0.93 5.46 6.23
C SER A 50 0.97 4.33 5.20
N PHE A 51 1.90 4.40 4.25
CA PHE A 51 1.97 3.63 3.02
C PHE A 51 2.26 2.14 3.22
N ASN A 52 3.37 1.81 3.91
CA ASN A 52 3.75 0.41 4.15
C ASN A 52 2.76 -0.29 5.08
N GLN A 53 2.30 0.42 6.13
CA GLN A 53 1.30 -0.12 7.04
C GLN A 53 0.00 -0.44 6.31
N SER A 54 -0.44 0.43 5.39
CA SER A 54 -1.65 0.18 4.58
C SER A 54 -1.51 -1.09 3.74
N ALA A 55 -0.35 -1.32 3.11
CA ALA A 55 -0.10 -2.56 2.35
C ALA A 55 -0.20 -3.80 3.25
N TRP A 56 0.45 -3.73 4.41
CA TRP A 56 0.48 -4.82 5.37
C TRP A 56 -0.90 -5.17 5.93
N GLU A 57 -1.73 -4.18 6.25
CA GLU A 57 -3.11 -4.39 6.68
C GLU A 57 -3.94 -5.17 5.63
N GLY A 58 -3.71 -4.93 4.35
CA GLY A 58 -4.33 -5.68 3.26
C GLY A 58 -3.88 -7.14 3.21
N LEU A 59 -2.58 -7.40 3.40
CA LEU A 59 -2.03 -8.76 3.45
C LEU A 59 -2.53 -9.52 4.69
N GLN A 60 -2.55 -8.91 5.87
CA GLN A 60 -3.07 -9.51 7.09
C GLN A 60 -4.57 -9.87 6.96
N ARG A 61 -5.32 -9.04 6.27
CA ARG A 61 -6.71 -9.35 5.95
C ARG A 61 -6.82 -10.56 5.03
N ALA A 62 -5.97 -10.63 3.99
CA ALA A 62 -5.92 -11.77 3.07
C ALA A 62 -5.52 -13.06 3.79
N GLU A 63 -4.53 -13.02 4.69
CA GLU A 63 -4.14 -14.16 5.53
C GLU A 63 -5.34 -14.71 6.30
N LYS A 64 -6.08 -13.83 6.96
CA LYS A 64 -7.24 -14.20 7.78
C LYS A 64 -8.41 -14.74 6.96
N GLU A 65 -8.71 -14.12 5.81
CA GLU A 65 -9.91 -14.43 5.03
C GLU A 65 -9.68 -15.51 3.97
N LEU A 66 -8.46 -15.62 3.41
CA LEU A 66 -8.13 -16.54 2.32
C LEU A 66 -7.27 -17.74 2.76
N GLY A 67 -6.80 -17.76 4.03
CA GLY A 67 -6.08 -18.88 4.62
C GLY A 67 -4.65 -19.05 4.11
N ILE A 68 -4.05 -18.01 3.54
CA ILE A 68 -2.65 -17.97 3.08
C ILE A 68 -1.70 -17.66 4.25
N GLU A 69 -0.40 -17.64 3.98
CA GLU A 69 0.62 -17.12 4.89
C GLU A 69 1.17 -15.79 4.38
N VAL A 70 1.40 -14.83 5.28
CA VAL A 70 2.02 -13.55 4.94
C VAL A 70 3.22 -13.25 5.82
N LYS A 71 4.22 -12.62 5.22
CA LYS A 71 5.42 -12.15 5.92
C LYS A 71 5.89 -10.82 5.33
N TYR A 72 6.79 -10.15 6.03
CA TYR A 72 7.47 -8.97 5.47
C TYR A 72 8.95 -8.95 5.84
N LEU A 73 9.74 -8.30 5.01
CA LEU A 73 11.10 -7.89 5.32
C LEU A 73 11.20 -6.36 5.26
N GLU A 74 11.73 -5.77 6.31
CA GLU A 74 12.02 -4.33 6.34
C GLU A 74 13.38 -4.04 5.75
N SER A 75 13.46 -2.97 4.96
CA SER A 75 14.73 -2.45 4.45
C SER A 75 15.15 -1.24 5.28
N LYS A 76 16.41 -1.17 5.68
CA LYS A 76 16.97 -0.04 6.43
C LYS A 76 17.64 0.98 5.51
N GLN A 77 18.00 0.54 4.33
CA GLN A 77 18.63 1.32 3.26
C GLN A 77 18.29 0.70 1.90
N ASP A 78 18.44 1.47 0.82
CA ASP A 78 18.06 1.02 -0.52
C ASP A 78 18.89 -0.22 -0.99
N SER A 79 20.13 -0.39 -0.51
CA SER A 79 20.95 -1.57 -0.80
C SER A 79 20.42 -2.88 -0.21
N ASP A 80 19.49 -2.85 0.73
CA ASP A 80 18.93 -4.06 1.33
C ASP A 80 17.88 -4.72 0.42
N TYR A 81 17.35 -3.99 -0.57
CA TYR A 81 16.25 -4.48 -1.42
C TYR A 81 16.62 -5.77 -2.16
N ALA A 82 17.79 -5.83 -2.79
CA ALA A 82 18.24 -7.00 -3.53
C ALA A 82 18.42 -8.24 -2.60
N THR A 83 19.07 -8.06 -1.44
CA THR A 83 19.26 -9.12 -0.45
C THR A 83 17.92 -9.61 0.11
N ASN A 84 16.96 -8.72 0.33
CA ASN A 84 15.62 -9.09 0.77
C ASN A 84 14.89 -9.94 -0.30
N ILE A 85 15.04 -9.59 -1.59
CA ILE A 85 14.48 -10.37 -2.70
C ILE A 85 15.10 -11.78 -2.72
N GLU A 86 16.43 -11.89 -2.70
CA GLU A 86 17.14 -13.16 -2.69
C GLU A 86 16.67 -14.05 -1.52
N THR A 87 16.58 -13.46 -0.32
CA THR A 87 16.11 -14.17 0.88
C THR A 87 14.72 -14.77 0.68
N LEU A 88 13.79 -13.99 0.11
CA LEU A 88 12.41 -14.45 -0.09
C LEU A 88 12.30 -15.51 -1.21
N VAL A 89 13.11 -15.38 -2.25
CA VAL A 89 13.20 -16.42 -3.30
C VAL A 89 13.74 -17.72 -2.73
N ASP A 90 14.78 -17.69 -1.91
CA ASP A 90 15.34 -18.87 -1.24
C ASP A 90 14.34 -19.53 -0.26
N GLU A 91 13.44 -18.73 0.31
CA GLU A 91 12.33 -19.20 1.15
C GLU A 91 11.14 -19.76 0.34
N ASN A 92 11.20 -19.73 -0.99
CA ASN A 92 10.18 -20.23 -1.92
C ASN A 92 8.80 -19.59 -1.67
N VAL A 93 8.74 -18.27 -1.54
CA VAL A 93 7.46 -17.56 -1.47
C VAL A 93 6.80 -17.48 -2.86
N ASP A 94 5.47 -17.56 -2.91
CA ASP A 94 4.73 -17.57 -4.19
C ASP A 94 4.64 -16.19 -4.85
N LEU A 95 4.73 -15.13 -4.04
CA LEU A 95 4.64 -13.75 -4.52
C LEU A 95 5.48 -12.80 -3.65
N ILE A 96 6.24 -11.93 -4.29
CA ILE A 96 6.99 -10.85 -3.63
C ILE A 96 6.37 -9.51 -4.00
N LEU A 97 5.86 -8.78 -3.01
CA LEU A 97 5.29 -7.44 -3.13
C LEU A 97 6.34 -6.39 -2.73
N GLY A 98 6.91 -5.67 -3.69
CA GLY A 98 7.76 -4.51 -3.46
C GLY A 98 6.91 -3.24 -3.26
N VAL A 99 6.97 -2.66 -2.06
CA VAL A 99 6.16 -1.50 -1.69
C VAL A 99 6.93 -0.20 -1.89
N GLY A 100 6.67 0.45 -3.02
CA GLY A 100 7.21 1.76 -3.37
C GLY A 100 8.16 1.77 -4.56
N MET A 101 8.15 2.91 -5.26
CA MET A 101 8.89 3.09 -6.50
C MET A 101 10.43 2.96 -6.36
N LYS A 102 10.98 3.13 -5.15
CA LYS A 102 12.42 2.98 -4.90
C LYS A 102 12.92 1.54 -5.05
N LEU A 103 12.02 0.55 -4.94
CA LEU A 103 12.33 -0.85 -5.17
C LEU A 103 12.39 -1.23 -6.66
N ALA A 104 12.10 -0.30 -7.58
CA ALA A 104 11.92 -0.60 -9.00
C ALA A 104 13.11 -1.30 -9.65
N ASP A 105 14.34 -0.81 -9.41
CA ASP A 105 15.53 -1.39 -10.00
C ASP A 105 15.79 -2.79 -9.43
N ALA A 106 15.68 -2.97 -8.11
CA ALA A 106 15.88 -4.27 -7.46
C ALA A 106 14.81 -5.30 -7.88
N ILE A 107 13.53 -4.90 -7.99
CA ILE A 107 12.46 -5.78 -8.49
C ILE A 107 12.70 -6.16 -9.94
N LYS A 108 13.15 -5.23 -10.78
CA LYS A 108 13.47 -5.52 -12.19
C LYS A 108 14.61 -6.53 -12.29
N GLU A 109 15.72 -6.30 -11.59
CA GLU A 109 16.87 -7.21 -11.57
C GLU A 109 16.48 -8.59 -11.00
N GLY A 110 15.72 -8.63 -9.90
CA GLY A 110 15.22 -9.87 -9.32
C GLY A 110 14.30 -10.63 -10.27
N ALA A 111 13.42 -9.94 -11.00
CA ALA A 111 12.53 -10.55 -11.98
C ALA A 111 13.26 -11.13 -13.18
N GLU A 112 14.36 -10.51 -13.63
CA GLU A 112 15.24 -11.02 -14.69
C GLU A 112 16.05 -12.26 -14.22
N LEU A 113 16.49 -12.26 -12.96
CA LEU A 113 17.25 -13.39 -12.37
C LEU A 113 16.36 -14.59 -12.03
N TYR A 114 15.12 -14.36 -11.64
CA TYR A 114 14.17 -15.36 -11.18
C TYR A 114 12.88 -15.33 -12.01
N PRO A 115 12.91 -15.79 -13.29
CA PRO A 115 11.79 -15.65 -14.22
C PRO A 115 10.51 -16.39 -13.80
N GLU A 116 10.61 -17.41 -12.95
CA GLU A 116 9.47 -18.17 -12.44
C GLU A 116 8.84 -17.55 -11.18
N GLN A 117 9.53 -16.58 -10.54
CA GLN A 117 9.03 -15.90 -9.37
C GLN A 117 8.04 -14.81 -9.76
N ASN A 118 6.90 -14.76 -9.09
CA ASN A 118 5.93 -13.67 -9.26
C ASN A 118 6.35 -12.46 -8.42
N PHE A 119 6.34 -11.29 -9.05
CA PHE A 119 6.61 -10.01 -8.40
C PHE A 119 5.46 -9.03 -8.58
N VAL A 120 5.35 -8.12 -7.64
CA VAL A 120 4.53 -6.92 -7.75
C VAL A 120 5.36 -5.70 -7.38
N LEU A 121 5.18 -4.63 -8.11
CA LEU A 121 5.77 -3.33 -7.78
C LEU A 121 4.68 -2.28 -7.63
N VAL A 122 4.72 -1.54 -6.53
CA VAL A 122 3.79 -0.43 -6.26
C VAL A 122 4.42 0.90 -6.66
N ASP A 123 3.62 1.79 -7.25
CA ASP A 123 3.95 3.18 -7.60
C ASP A 123 4.96 3.36 -8.75
N LYS A 124 5.30 2.29 -9.46
CA LYS A 124 6.13 2.38 -10.64
C LYS A 124 5.73 1.31 -11.65
N GLU A 125 5.54 1.73 -12.90
CA GLU A 125 5.37 0.80 -14.01
C GLU A 125 6.72 0.21 -14.42
N LEU A 126 6.77 -1.11 -14.57
CA LEU A 126 7.87 -1.82 -15.22
C LEU A 126 7.34 -2.43 -16.52
N LYS A 127 7.74 -1.84 -17.65
CA LYS A 127 7.38 -2.34 -18.98
C LYS A 127 8.24 -3.53 -19.36
N ASP A 128 7.66 -4.42 -20.14
CA ASP A 128 8.37 -5.55 -20.76
C ASP A 128 9.01 -6.55 -19.75
N VAL A 129 8.48 -6.63 -18.52
CA VAL A 129 8.89 -7.60 -17.51
C VAL A 129 7.71 -8.51 -17.18
N SER A 130 7.71 -9.71 -17.80
CA SER A 130 6.55 -10.60 -17.87
C SER A 130 6.07 -11.17 -16.53
N ASN A 131 6.92 -11.24 -15.50
CA ASN A 131 6.63 -11.77 -14.18
C ASN A 131 6.44 -10.67 -13.12
N VAL A 132 6.34 -9.39 -13.51
CA VAL A 132 6.06 -8.28 -12.60
C VAL A 132 4.68 -7.69 -12.92
N LYS A 133 3.79 -7.61 -11.93
CA LYS A 133 2.57 -6.82 -12.00
C LYS A 133 2.82 -5.44 -11.38
N SER A 134 2.48 -4.39 -12.11
CA SER A 134 2.61 -3.00 -11.63
C SER A 134 1.28 -2.52 -11.05
N ILE A 135 1.30 -1.97 -9.83
CA ILE A 135 0.13 -1.35 -9.19
C ILE A 135 0.37 0.15 -9.08
N LEU A 136 -0.48 0.93 -9.71
CA LEU A 136 -0.42 2.39 -9.73
C LEU A 136 -1.67 3.00 -9.12
N PHE A 137 -1.52 4.21 -8.57
CA PHE A 137 -2.62 4.97 -7.99
C PHE A 137 -2.69 6.37 -8.59
N LYS A 138 -3.91 6.84 -8.82
CA LYS A 138 -4.17 8.24 -9.19
C LYS A 138 -4.29 9.10 -7.92
N ALA A 139 -3.18 9.21 -7.19
CA ALA A 139 -3.15 9.94 -5.92
C ALA A 139 -3.49 11.43 -6.09
N GLU A 140 -3.27 12.01 -7.28
CA GLU A 140 -3.71 13.35 -7.64
C GLU A 140 -5.22 13.54 -7.45
N GLU A 141 -6.04 12.51 -7.68
CA GLU A 141 -7.49 12.59 -7.55
C GLU A 141 -7.92 12.77 -6.08
N SER A 142 -7.36 11.97 -5.14
CA SER A 142 -7.65 12.12 -3.70
C SER A 142 -7.05 13.41 -3.14
N ALA A 143 -5.85 13.78 -3.56
CA ALA A 143 -5.21 15.02 -3.15
C ALA A 143 -5.99 16.26 -3.64
N TYR A 144 -6.57 16.21 -4.83
CA TYR A 144 -7.46 17.27 -5.33
C TYR A 144 -8.67 17.45 -4.42
N LEU A 145 -9.36 16.37 -4.06
CA LEU A 145 -10.51 16.44 -3.14
C LEU A 145 -10.11 17.03 -1.78
N ALA A 146 -8.96 16.62 -1.26
CA ALA A 146 -8.39 17.19 -0.03
C ALA A 146 -8.07 18.70 -0.19
N GLY A 147 -7.58 19.09 -1.36
CA GLY A 147 -7.34 20.49 -1.73
C GLY A 147 -8.63 21.32 -1.77
N LEU A 148 -9.73 20.75 -2.29
CA LEU A 148 -11.04 21.41 -2.25
C LEU A 148 -11.49 21.67 -0.81
N ILE A 149 -11.33 20.68 0.08
CA ILE A 149 -11.63 20.84 1.51
C ILE A 149 -10.77 21.94 2.12
N ALA A 150 -9.45 21.91 1.90
CA ALA A 150 -8.54 22.91 2.44
C ALA A 150 -8.90 24.33 1.95
N GLY A 151 -9.16 24.50 0.65
CA GLY A 151 -9.53 25.79 0.05
C GLY A 151 -10.84 26.35 0.59
N LYS A 152 -11.85 25.50 0.85
CA LYS A 152 -13.15 25.91 1.44
C LYS A 152 -13.09 26.15 2.95
N THR A 153 -12.13 25.50 3.66
CA THR A 153 -12.10 25.49 5.13
C THR A 153 -11.10 26.49 5.69
N THR A 154 -10.03 26.83 4.95
CA THR A 154 -9.00 27.77 5.42
C THR A 154 -9.60 29.12 5.83
N LYS A 155 -9.10 29.67 6.95
CA LYS A 155 -9.44 30.99 7.47
C LYS A 155 -8.40 32.05 7.14
N THR A 156 -7.20 31.61 6.78
CA THR A 156 -6.06 32.50 6.52
C THR A 156 -5.78 32.68 5.02
N ASN A 157 -6.47 31.95 4.16
CA ASN A 157 -6.13 31.83 2.73
C ASN A 157 -4.67 31.37 2.52
N ASN A 158 -4.12 30.59 3.46
CA ASN A 158 -2.75 30.10 3.41
C ASN A 158 -2.70 28.68 3.95
N VAL A 159 -2.38 27.73 3.07
CA VAL A 159 -2.31 26.31 3.39
C VAL A 159 -0.92 25.77 3.08
N GLY A 160 -0.59 24.59 3.59
CA GLY A 160 0.72 23.96 3.40
C GLY A 160 0.63 22.61 2.71
N PHE A 161 1.68 22.27 1.98
CA PHE A 161 1.98 20.93 1.49
C PHE A 161 3.37 20.52 1.97
N ILE A 162 3.47 19.37 2.63
CA ILE A 162 4.74 18.76 3.00
C ILE A 162 4.88 17.45 2.27
N GLY A 163 5.89 17.33 1.40
CA GLY A 163 6.29 16.08 0.77
C GLY A 163 7.41 15.40 1.56
N GLY A 164 7.45 14.06 1.57
CA GLY A 164 8.56 13.32 2.17
C GLY A 164 9.84 13.52 1.38
N MET A 165 9.86 13.03 0.15
CA MET A 165 10.97 13.20 -0.80
C MET A 165 10.43 13.78 -2.10
N GLU A 166 11.29 14.47 -2.86
CA GLU A 166 10.93 14.95 -4.20
C GLU A 166 10.95 13.77 -5.19
N LEU A 167 9.80 13.14 -5.34
CA LEU A 167 9.59 11.96 -6.19
C LEU A 167 8.32 12.16 -7.02
N PRO A 168 8.25 11.63 -8.26
CA PRO A 168 7.06 11.76 -9.10
C PRO A 168 5.75 11.37 -8.44
N VAL A 169 5.74 10.32 -7.61
CA VAL A 169 4.53 9.90 -6.87
C VAL A 169 4.11 10.91 -5.80
N ILE A 170 5.06 11.61 -5.17
CA ILE A 170 4.76 12.66 -4.18
C ILE A 170 4.30 13.93 -4.89
N ASP A 171 4.85 14.21 -6.08
CA ASP A 171 4.41 15.35 -6.91
C ASP A 171 2.95 15.20 -7.36
N THR A 172 2.44 13.96 -7.55
CA THR A 172 1.01 13.77 -7.85
C THR A 172 0.12 14.30 -6.72
N PHE A 173 0.48 14.03 -5.45
CA PHE A 173 -0.22 14.61 -4.30
C PHE A 173 -0.10 16.14 -4.28
N LYS A 174 1.10 16.68 -4.50
CA LYS A 174 1.35 18.13 -4.50
C LYS A 174 0.49 18.87 -5.50
N TYR A 175 0.57 18.47 -6.76
CA TYR A 175 -0.11 19.21 -7.84
C TYR A 175 -1.62 18.95 -7.83
N GLY A 176 -2.07 17.75 -7.44
CA GLY A 176 -3.48 17.49 -7.17
C GLY A 176 -4.02 18.38 -6.06
N PHE A 177 -3.35 18.46 -4.91
CA PHE A 177 -3.73 19.31 -3.78
C PHE A 177 -3.76 20.79 -4.16
N MET A 178 -2.71 21.29 -4.81
CA MET A 178 -2.61 22.69 -5.26
C MET A 178 -3.76 23.04 -6.22
N ALA A 179 -4.10 22.14 -7.16
CA ALA A 179 -5.20 22.33 -8.10
C ALA A 179 -6.55 22.38 -7.37
N GLY A 180 -6.77 21.49 -6.39
CA GLY A 180 -7.99 21.49 -5.58
C GLY A 180 -8.14 22.77 -4.75
N VAL A 181 -7.07 23.22 -4.08
CA VAL A 181 -7.06 24.49 -3.34
C VAL A 181 -7.43 25.66 -4.27
N LYS A 182 -6.79 25.73 -5.44
CA LYS A 182 -7.02 26.81 -6.43
C LYS A 182 -8.43 26.81 -6.98
N ALA A 183 -9.00 25.62 -7.23
CA ALA A 183 -10.38 25.48 -7.71
C ALA A 183 -11.41 25.92 -6.66
N ALA A 184 -11.16 25.63 -5.39
CA ALA A 184 -12.07 25.97 -4.28
C ALA A 184 -11.91 27.40 -3.79
N ASN A 185 -10.69 27.94 -3.83
CA ASN A 185 -10.35 29.29 -3.35
C ASN A 185 -9.18 29.87 -4.17
N PRO A 186 -9.50 30.63 -5.24
CA PRO A 186 -8.48 31.24 -6.10
C PRO A 186 -7.48 32.18 -5.40
N ASP A 187 -7.85 32.73 -4.25
CA ASP A 187 -7.01 33.68 -3.48
C ASP A 187 -6.08 32.96 -2.49
N ALA A 188 -6.31 31.67 -2.23
CA ALA A 188 -5.48 30.91 -1.32
C ALA A 188 -4.08 30.62 -1.89
N LYS A 189 -3.09 30.71 -1.01
CA LYS A 189 -1.69 30.37 -1.30
C LYS A 189 -1.36 28.98 -0.73
N VAL A 190 -0.55 28.23 -1.46
CA VAL A 190 -0.01 26.95 -1.01
C VAL A 190 1.49 27.09 -0.78
N GLN A 191 1.93 27.00 0.46
CA GLN A 191 3.34 26.83 0.79
C GLN A 191 3.72 25.36 0.53
N SER A 192 4.85 25.08 -0.09
CA SER A 192 5.26 23.70 -0.39
C SER A 192 6.71 23.49 0.01
N GLN A 193 6.99 22.38 0.71
CA GLN A 193 8.35 21.98 1.10
C GLN A 193 8.46 20.47 1.19
N TYR A 194 9.68 19.94 0.92
CA TYR A 194 10.02 18.54 1.12
C TYR A 194 10.84 18.35 2.39
N ALA A 195 10.52 17.30 3.15
CA ALA A 195 11.28 16.93 4.35
C ALA A 195 12.63 16.28 4.00
N ASN A 196 12.79 15.77 2.77
CA ASN A 196 13.89 14.92 2.32
C ASN A 196 14.04 13.64 3.18
N SER A 197 12.94 13.17 3.76
CA SER A 197 12.86 11.96 4.55
C SER A 197 11.40 11.49 4.64
N PHE A 198 11.19 10.17 4.71
CA PHE A 198 9.91 9.57 5.08
C PHE A 198 9.86 9.14 6.56
N THR A 199 10.99 9.24 7.30
CA THR A 199 11.13 8.69 8.66
C THR A 199 11.44 9.74 9.73
N ASP A 200 11.73 10.97 9.36
CA ASP A 200 12.15 12.05 10.29
C ASP A 200 10.94 12.88 10.75
N GLN A 201 10.24 12.40 11.80
CA GLN A 201 9.12 13.10 12.41
C GLN A 201 9.48 14.51 12.89
N ALA A 202 10.68 14.66 13.47
CA ALA A 202 11.14 15.96 13.99
C ALA A 202 11.27 16.99 12.86
N LYS A 203 11.76 16.55 11.70
CA LYS A 203 11.87 17.38 10.50
C LYS A 203 10.49 17.79 9.97
N GLY A 204 9.57 16.82 9.85
CA GLY A 204 8.18 17.10 9.43
C GLY A 204 7.49 18.10 10.36
N LYS A 205 7.62 17.90 11.66
CA LYS A 205 7.11 18.83 12.69
C LYS A 205 7.72 20.23 12.59
N SER A 206 9.02 20.32 12.37
CA SER A 206 9.72 21.61 12.22
C SER A 206 9.22 22.39 10.99
N ILE A 207 9.07 21.71 9.85
CA ILE A 207 8.54 22.32 8.61
C ILE A 207 7.10 22.79 8.82
N ALA A 208 6.25 21.98 9.43
CA ALA A 208 4.86 22.35 9.73
C ALA A 208 4.79 23.60 10.62
N LYS A 209 5.59 23.66 11.69
CA LYS A 209 5.69 24.84 12.56
C LYS A 209 6.15 26.10 11.81
N GLN A 210 7.10 25.97 10.88
CA GLN A 210 7.53 27.07 10.03
C GLN A 210 6.40 27.58 9.13
N MET A 211 5.67 26.68 8.46
CA MET A 211 4.51 27.03 7.65
C MET A 211 3.39 27.70 8.48
N GLN A 212 3.14 27.16 9.68
CA GLN A 212 2.17 27.71 10.62
C GLN A 212 2.56 29.12 11.11
N SER A 213 3.87 29.36 11.34
CA SER A 213 4.40 30.68 11.67
C SER A 213 4.28 31.65 10.51
N SER A 214 4.27 31.15 9.28
CA SER A 214 3.97 31.89 8.04
C SER A 214 2.47 31.89 7.72
N ASN A 215 1.64 31.68 8.72
CA ASN A 215 0.17 31.78 8.69
C ASN A 215 -0.57 30.63 7.96
N ALA A 216 0.06 29.48 7.69
CA ALA A 216 -0.68 28.31 7.24
C ALA A 216 -1.57 27.78 8.36
N ASP A 217 -2.84 27.48 8.06
CA ASP A 217 -3.80 26.95 9.02
C ASP A 217 -4.23 25.51 8.73
N ILE A 218 -3.96 25.00 7.52
CA ILE A 218 -4.23 23.64 7.10
C ILE A 218 -2.99 23.13 6.35
N ILE A 219 -2.48 21.93 6.71
CA ILE A 219 -1.31 21.33 6.06
C ILE A 219 -1.62 19.91 5.64
N LEU A 220 -1.45 19.59 4.34
CA LEU A 220 -1.41 18.22 3.86
C LEU A 220 0.03 17.70 3.90
N ALA A 221 0.25 16.51 4.47
CA ALA A 221 1.57 15.92 4.61
C ALA A 221 1.66 14.54 3.93
N ALA A 222 2.15 14.51 2.68
CA ALA A 222 2.45 13.28 1.94
C ALA A 222 3.90 12.86 2.21
N ALA A 223 4.20 12.42 3.44
CA ALA A 223 5.56 12.30 3.94
C ALA A 223 5.82 11.09 4.86
N GLY A 224 4.96 10.05 4.80
CA GLY A 224 5.11 8.88 5.66
C GLY A 224 5.15 9.27 7.14
N ASP A 225 6.09 8.69 7.91
CA ASP A 225 6.24 8.99 9.32
C ASP A 225 6.71 10.44 9.60
N SER A 226 7.43 11.09 8.66
CA SER A 226 7.66 12.55 8.75
C SER A 226 6.34 13.33 8.73
N GLY A 227 5.30 12.81 8.08
CA GLY A 227 3.95 13.39 8.05
C GLY A 227 3.26 13.33 9.43
N THR A 228 3.51 12.30 10.23
CA THR A 228 2.96 12.21 11.59
C THR A 228 3.47 13.36 12.46
N GLY A 229 4.73 13.78 12.27
CA GLY A 229 5.28 14.97 12.92
C GLY A 229 4.54 16.26 12.52
N ALA A 230 4.11 16.39 11.27
CA ALA A 230 3.30 17.54 10.83
C ALA A 230 1.90 17.54 11.46
N ILE A 231 1.28 16.36 11.60
CA ILE A 231 0.00 16.20 12.31
C ILE A 231 0.13 16.58 13.78
N GLU A 232 1.23 16.17 14.43
CA GLU A 232 1.53 16.56 15.81
C GLU A 232 1.68 18.09 15.95
N ALA A 233 2.37 18.75 15.02
CA ALA A 233 2.49 20.22 15.01
C ALA A 233 1.12 20.89 14.86
N ALA A 234 0.22 20.34 14.05
CA ALA A 234 -1.14 20.86 13.89
C ALA A 234 -1.93 20.75 15.21
N LYS A 235 -1.82 19.60 15.89
CA LYS A 235 -2.42 19.38 17.22
C LYS A 235 -1.92 20.38 18.26
N GLU A 236 -0.59 20.57 18.34
CA GLU A 236 0.00 21.53 19.30
C GLU A 236 -0.43 22.97 19.06
N ALA A 237 -0.58 23.36 17.78
CA ALA A 237 -0.96 24.71 17.39
C ALA A 237 -2.48 24.94 17.34
N ASN A 238 -3.29 23.91 17.62
CA ASN A 238 -4.75 23.93 17.42
C ASN A 238 -5.13 24.38 16.00
N LYS A 239 -4.40 23.84 14.99
CA LYS A 239 -4.62 24.04 13.55
C LYS A 239 -4.99 22.71 12.93
N TYR A 240 -5.19 22.68 11.62
CA TYR A 240 -5.62 21.47 10.94
C TYR A 240 -4.49 20.81 10.13
N ALA A 241 -4.61 19.50 10.01
CA ALA A 241 -3.83 18.67 9.11
C ALA A 241 -4.75 17.87 8.18
N ILE A 242 -4.19 17.43 7.07
CA ILE A 242 -4.77 16.44 6.18
C ILE A 242 -3.75 15.31 6.05
N GLY A 243 -4.18 14.09 6.41
CA GLY A 243 -3.38 12.88 6.29
C GLY A 243 -3.35 12.32 4.87
N VAL A 244 -2.59 11.24 4.67
CA VAL A 244 -2.49 10.53 3.38
C VAL A 244 -2.48 9.01 3.57
N ASP A 245 -2.64 8.27 2.47
CA ASP A 245 -2.56 6.82 2.33
C ASP A 245 -3.66 6.07 3.06
N ARG A 246 -3.76 6.21 4.38
CA ARG A 246 -4.80 5.62 5.25
C ARG A 246 -5.54 6.69 6.04
N ASP A 247 -6.56 6.30 6.79
CA ASP A 247 -7.16 7.20 7.76
C ASP A 247 -6.16 7.46 8.90
N GLN A 248 -5.71 8.71 9.01
CA GLN A 248 -4.79 9.18 10.06
C GLN A 248 -5.50 10.03 11.12
N SER A 249 -6.82 10.02 11.17
CA SER A 249 -7.60 10.81 12.13
C SER A 249 -7.38 10.39 13.59
N ASP A 250 -6.97 9.16 13.84
CA ASP A 250 -6.61 8.62 15.15
C ASP A 250 -5.40 9.32 15.78
N LEU A 251 -4.48 9.86 14.98
CA LEU A 251 -3.30 10.59 15.46
C LEU A 251 -3.66 11.94 16.12
N ALA A 252 -4.68 12.63 15.60
CA ALA A 252 -5.17 13.89 16.15
C ALA A 252 -6.65 14.10 15.75
N PRO A 253 -7.61 13.45 16.45
CA PRO A 253 -9.01 13.38 16.03
C PRO A 253 -9.72 14.74 15.90
N GLU A 254 -9.25 15.76 16.61
CA GLU A 254 -9.82 17.12 16.56
C GLU A 254 -9.07 18.05 15.56
N ASN A 255 -7.99 17.55 14.94
CA ASN A 255 -7.13 18.36 14.08
C ASN A 255 -6.94 17.79 12.67
N VAL A 256 -7.17 16.49 12.46
CA VAL A 256 -7.14 15.89 11.12
C VAL A 256 -8.50 16.05 10.48
N LEU A 257 -8.61 16.93 9.49
CA LEU A 257 -9.86 17.17 8.76
C LEU A 257 -10.31 15.93 8.00
N THR A 258 -9.39 15.30 7.30
CA THR A 258 -9.56 14.11 6.48
C THR A 258 -8.19 13.52 6.13
N SER A 259 -8.18 12.41 5.41
CA SER A 259 -6.97 11.88 4.76
C SER A 259 -7.24 11.68 3.26
N ALA A 260 -6.28 12.11 2.43
CA ALA A 260 -6.24 11.77 1.01
C ALA A 260 -5.77 10.32 0.86
N VAL A 261 -6.71 9.37 0.93
CA VAL A 261 -6.38 7.96 1.02
C VAL A 261 -5.95 7.37 -0.31
N LYS A 262 -5.03 6.44 -0.22
CA LYS A 262 -4.53 5.57 -1.26
C LYS A 262 -4.65 4.15 -0.74
N LYS A 263 -5.74 3.47 -1.13
CA LYS A 263 -6.19 2.23 -0.49
C LYS A 263 -5.32 1.04 -0.89
N LEU A 264 -4.05 1.09 -0.50
CA LEU A 264 -3.11 0.00 -0.77
C LEU A 264 -3.52 -1.28 -0.05
N ASN A 265 -4.21 -1.18 1.09
CA ASN A 265 -4.82 -2.33 1.77
C ASN A 265 -5.85 -3.07 0.90
N VAL A 266 -6.62 -2.36 0.08
CA VAL A 266 -7.54 -2.97 -0.89
C VAL A 266 -6.75 -3.61 -2.02
N ALA A 267 -5.80 -2.88 -2.60
CA ALA A 267 -5.00 -3.38 -3.72
C ALA A 267 -4.17 -4.63 -3.34
N SER A 268 -3.57 -4.66 -2.14
CA SER A 268 -2.82 -5.82 -1.64
C SER A 268 -3.73 -7.03 -1.39
N TYR A 269 -4.93 -6.81 -0.86
CA TYR A 269 -5.90 -7.88 -0.70
C TYR A 269 -6.37 -8.45 -2.05
N ASP A 270 -6.76 -7.59 -2.99
CA ASP A 270 -7.20 -7.97 -4.33
C ASP A 270 -6.11 -8.77 -5.06
N LEU A 271 -4.86 -8.33 -4.94
CA LEU A 271 -3.70 -9.00 -5.50
C LEU A 271 -3.55 -10.44 -5.01
N VAL A 272 -3.66 -10.66 -3.69
CA VAL A 272 -3.60 -11.99 -3.08
C VAL A 272 -4.79 -12.82 -3.50
N LYS A 273 -5.97 -12.22 -3.60
CA LYS A 273 -7.16 -12.90 -4.10
C LYS A 273 -6.97 -13.37 -5.54
N ASP A 274 -6.43 -12.50 -6.42
CA ASP A 274 -6.11 -12.89 -7.80
C ASP A 274 -5.12 -14.08 -7.84
N LEU A 275 -4.14 -14.12 -6.92
CA LEU A 275 -3.19 -15.23 -6.82
C LEU A 275 -3.87 -16.54 -6.38
N VAL A 276 -4.69 -16.51 -5.33
CA VAL A 276 -5.41 -17.67 -4.81
C VAL A 276 -6.42 -18.23 -5.84
N GLU A 277 -7.08 -17.35 -6.61
CA GLU A 277 -8.03 -17.72 -7.66
C GLU A 277 -7.33 -18.14 -8.98
N GLY A 278 -6.01 -18.09 -9.05
CA GLY A 278 -5.24 -18.44 -10.25
C GLY A 278 -5.44 -17.45 -11.41
N THR A 279 -5.85 -16.23 -11.12
CA THR A 279 -6.08 -15.14 -12.10
C THR A 279 -4.98 -14.10 -12.12
N PHE A 280 -4.00 -14.22 -11.21
CA PHE A 280 -2.82 -13.35 -11.22
C PHE A 280 -2.07 -13.44 -12.55
N LYS A 281 -1.69 -12.27 -13.10
CA LYS A 281 -0.87 -12.17 -14.30
C LYS A 281 0.21 -11.14 -14.11
N GLY A 282 1.45 -11.57 -14.29
CA GLY A 282 2.59 -10.67 -14.45
C GLY A 282 2.52 -9.93 -15.81
N GLY A 283 3.38 -8.93 -15.98
CA GLY A 283 3.41 -8.10 -17.18
C GLY A 283 2.22 -7.14 -17.35
N GLU A 284 1.28 -7.12 -16.39
CA GLU A 284 0.10 -6.24 -16.42
C GLU A 284 0.27 -5.04 -15.48
N GLU A 285 -0.37 -3.94 -15.85
CA GLU A 285 -0.55 -2.76 -15.01
C GLU A 285 -2.00 -2.71 -14.50
N LYS A 286 -2.17 -2.40 -13.21
CA LYS A 286 -3.48 -2.11 -12.61
C LYS A 286 -3.44 -0.72 -11.99
N VAL A 287 -4.31 0.16 -12.47
CA VAL A 287 -4.41 1.55 -12.00
C VAL A 287 -5.64 1.73 -11.12
N TYR A 288 -5.46 2.27 -9.95
CA TYR A 288 -6.50 2.55 -8.97
C TYR A 288 -6.75 4.06 -8.86
N GLY A 289 -7.92 4.52 -9.29
CA GLY A 289 -8.40 5.89 -9.13
C GLY A 289 -9.67 5.97 -8.29
N LEU A 290 -10.33 7.12 -8.31
CA LEU A 290 -11.65 7.31 -7.68
C LEU A 290 -12.71 6.38 -8.28
N LYS A 291 -12.65 6.15 -9.59
CA LYS A 291 -13.58 5.29 -10.31
C LYS A 291 -13.48 3.84 -9.86
N GLU A 292 -12.26 3.36 -9.64
CA GLU A 292 -11.94 2.01 -9.16
C GLU A 292 -12.09 1.90 -7.62
N GLY A 293 -12.38 3.01 -6.92
CA GLY A 293 -12.49 3.06 -5.48
C GLY A 293 -11.17 2.89 -4.72
N GLY A 294 -10.02 3.00 -5.44
CA GLY A 294 -8.70 2.80 -4.87
C GLY A 294 -8.06 4.04 -4.26
N VAL A 295 -8.60 5.21 -4.54
CA VAL A 295 -8.25 6.47 -3.86
C VAL A 295 -9.51 7.20 -3.42
N GLY A 296 -9.37 8.21 -2.56
CA GLY A 296 -10.50 9.01 -2.09
C GLY A 296 -10.12 9.88 -0.90
N ILE A 297 -11.13 10.29 -0.16
CA ILE A 297 -10.99 10.98 1.12
C ILE A 297 -11.71 10.19 2.20
N VAL A 298 -11.27 10.33 3.45
CA VAL A 298 -11.96 9.77 4.61
C VAL A 298 -13.16 10.64 4.95
N GLU A 299 -14.30 10.01 5.24
CA GLU A 299 -15.47 10.71 5.75
C GLU A 299 -15.18 11.34 7.10
N ASN A 300 -15.66 12.56 7.28
CA ASN A 300 -15.46 13.34 8.50
C ASN A 300 -16.38 12.87 9.64
N THR A 301 -15.97 11.87 10.38
CA THR A 301 -16.75 11.33 11.52
C THR A 301 -16.90 12.32 12.68
N LYS A 302 -16.06 13.34 12.76
CA LYS A 302 -16.07 14.37 13.82
C LYS A 302 -16.76 15.67 13.42
N ASN A 303 -17.35 15.73 12.23
CA ASN A 303 -17.99 16.93 11.68
C ASN A 303 -17.09 18.18 11.66
N LEU A 304 -15.78 17.99 11.46
CA LEU A 304 -14.82 19.09 11.34
C LEU A 304 -14.99 19.86 10.02
N ILE A 305 -15.58 19.23 9.02
CA ILE A 305 -15.85 19.81 7.70
C ILE A 305 -17.36 20.08 7.60
N PRO A 306 -17.79 21.30 7.23
CA PRO A 306 -19.20 21.60 7.01
C PRO A 306 -19.83 20.72 5.93
N GLN A 307 -21.10 20.37 6.10
CA GLN A 307 -21.80 19.44 5.19
C GLN A 307 -21.87 19.98 3.75
N ASP A 308 -22.08 21.28 3.58
CA ASP A 308 -22.11 21.92 2.26
C ASP A 308 -20.75 21.82 1.52
N VAL A 309 -19.64 21.82 2.27
CA VAL A 309 -18.31 21.58 1.71
C VAL A 309 -18.19 20.13 1.26
N MET A 310 -18.65 19.17 2.08
CA MET A 310 -18.64 17.74 1.69
C MET A 310 -19.53 17.48 0.48
N ASP A 311 -20.71 18.09 0.41
CA ASP A 311 -21.60 17.99 -0.75
C ASP A 311 -20.95 18.54 -2.03
N TYR A 312 -20.21 19.64 -1.92
CA TYR A 312 -19.45 20.19 -3.03
C TYR A 312 -18.34 19.22 -3.47
N VAL A 313 -17.55 18.70 -2.54
CA VAL A 313 -16.44 17.76 -2.82
C VAL A 313 -16.96 16.48 -3.47
N ASN A 314 -18.08 15.95 -3.01
CA ASN A 314 -18.68 14.76 -3.60
C ASN A 314 -19.13 14.98 -5.05
N LYS A 315 -19.69 16.16 -5.37
CA LYS A 315 -20.03 16.52 -6.76
C LYS A 315 -18.78 16.60 -7.66
N GLU A 316 -17.70 17.17 -7.14
CA GLU A 316 -16.43 17.22 -7.89
C GLU A 316 -15.81 15.83 -8.06
N ALA A 317 -15.91 14.95 -7.05
CA ALA A 317 -15.49 13.55 -7.15
C ALA A 317 -16.24 12.82 -8.27
N ASP A 318 -17.55 13.03 -8.40
CA ASP A 318 -18.34 12.42 -9.47
C ASP A 318 -17.92 12.92 -10.86
N LYS A 319 -17.58 14.19 -11.01
CA LYS A 319 -17.05 14.73 -12.27
C LYS A 319 -15.71 14.08 -12.64
N ILE A 320 -14.83 13.83 -11.67
CA ILE A 320 -13.57 13.14 -11.90
C ILE A 320 -13.82 11.69 -12.34
N LYS A 321 -14.70 10.95 -11.64
CA LYS A 321 -15.08 9.57 -12.00
C LYS A 321 -15.67 9.46 -13.40
N ASN A 322 -16.41 10.50 -13.83
CA ASN A 322 -17.00 10.59 -15.17
C ASN A 322 -16.00 11.06 -16.24
N GLY A 323 -14.78 11.45 -15.85
CA GLY A 323 -13.76 11.95 -16.77
C GLY A 323 -13.99 13.39 -17.26
N GLU A 324 -14.88 14.15 -16.60
CA GLU A 324 -15.18 15.54 -16.92
C GLU A 324 -14.06 16.50 -16.46
N ILE A 325 -13.31 16.12 -15.45
CA ILE A 325 -12.18 16.84 -14.88
C ILE A 325 -10.94 15.95 -14.91
N LYS A 326 -9.85 16.44 -15.52
CA LYS A 326 -8.53 15.84 -15.44
C LYS A 326 -7.69 16.59 -14.41
N ILE A 327 -7.19 15.88 -13.42
CA ILE A 327 -6.39 16.47 -12.35
C ILE A 327 -4.92 16.48 -12.78
N PRO A 328 -4.18 17.60 -12.59
CA PRO A 328 -2.75 17.65 -12.90
C PRO A 328 -1.94 16.82 -11.91
N LYS A 329 -0.96 16.10 -12.44
CA LYS A 329 -0.04 15.27 -11.67
C LYS A 329 1.42 15.71 -11.76
N THR A 330 1.71 16.72 -12.59
CA THR A 330 3.04 17.29 -12.77
C THR A 330 2.98 18.81 -12.71
N GLU A 331 4.14 19.44 -12.51
CA GLU A 331 4.27 20.89 -12.52
C GLU A 331 3.82 21.50 -13.85
N GLU A 332 4.18 20.87 -14.95
CA GLU A 332 3.81 21.33 -16.28
C GLU A 332 2.30 21.33 -16.47
N GLU A 333 1.61 20.23 -16.12
CA GLU A 333 0.16 20.11 -16.21
C GLU A 333 -0.53 21.14 -15.29
N TYR A 334 -0.01 21.34 -14.07
CA TYR A 334 -0.54 22.35 -13.14
C TYR A 334 -0.40 23.76 -13.69
N ASN A 335 0.77 24.10 -14.23
CA ASN A 335 1.02 25.44 -14.81
C ASN A 335 0.17 25.72 -16.06
N GLN A 336 -0.23 24.68 -16.81
CA GLN A 336 -1.18 24.81 -17.90
C GLN A 336 -2.61 25.07 -17.41
N LEU A 337 -3.00 24.49 -16.28
CA LEU A 337 -4.32 24.66 -15.67
C LEU A 337 -4.58 26.08 -15.15
N ILE A 338 -3.54 26.73 -14.59
CA ILE A 338 -3.67 28.04 -13.92
C ILE A 338 -3.43 29.26 -14.84
N LYS A 339 -3.08 29.03 -16.11
CA LYS A 339 -2.93 30.07 -17.15
C LYS A 339 -4.30 30.50 -17.67
#